data_6ec485c6fe9884ecefeeb1c4b2aae3a5
#
_entry.id   6ec485c6fe9884ecefeeb1c4b2aae3a5
#
_cell.length_a   1.000
_cell.length_b   1.000
_cell.length_c   1.000
_cell.angle_alpha   90.00
_cell.angle_beta   90.00
_cell.angle_gamma   90.00
#
_symmetry.space_group_name_H-M   'P 1'
#
loop_
_entity.id
_entity.type
_entity.pdbx_description
1 polymer ?
#
loop_
_entity_poly.entity_id
_entity_poly.type
_entity_poly.pdbx_seq_one_letter_code
_entity_poly.pdbx_strand_id
1 'polypeptide(L)'
;MGIMFELIATTIASLYYMFHEFETIRKIYIYGFLIIGLLTITLSLFDYFISAKLNMFLMLLYAGLFLMSFMSCVHWSMIANINEVQIISKYVLSGYLSLFVGFIFFFAKFPECSFQSKTVDYFFQSHTLWHLSTTLCIVFYYLMLSNYYALLYGKPLVK
;
A
#
# COMPACT_ATOMS: atom_id res chain seq x y z
N MET A 1 -4.02 8.81 9.72
CA MET A 1 -3.51 9.78 8.73
C MET A 1 -2.19 9.33 8.10
N GLY A 2 -1.13 8.99 8.86
CA GLY A 2 0.18 8.61 8.31
C GLY A 2 0.14 7.50 7.26
N ILE A 3 -0.57 6.41 7.53
CA ILE A 3 -0.71 5.26 6.62
C ILE A 3 -1.31 5.64 5.25
N MET A 4 -2.20 6.63 5.22
CA MET A 4 -2.79 7.10 3.95
C MET A 4 -1.79 7.83 3.08
N PHE A 5 -1.00 8.74 3.66
CA PHE A 5 0.07 9.42 2.93
C PHE A 5 1.10 8.43 2.40
N GLU A 6 1.44 7.44 3.21
CA GLU A 6 2.32 6.35 2.83
C GLU A 6 1.78 5.55 1.64
N LEU A 7 0.52 5.10 1.71
CA LEU A 7 -0.13 4.35 0.64
C LEU A 7 -0.17 5.17 -0.66
N ILE A 8 -0.51 6.45 -0.59
CA ILE A 8 -0.57 7.33 -1.76
C ILE A 8 0.83 7.51 -2.35
N ALA A 9 1.82 7.84 -1.53
CA ALA A 9 3.18 8.10 -2.01
C ALA A 9 3.82 6.86 -2.65
N THR A 10 3.72 5.70 -1.99
CA THR A 10 4.28 4.44 -2.49
C THR A 10 3.59 3.97 -3.76
N THR A 11 2.25 4.10 -3.83
CA THR A 11 1.50 3.70 -5.04
C THR A 11 1.81 4.62 -6.21
N ILE A 12 1.86 5.94 -6.03
CA ILE A 12 2.20 6.88 -7.12
C ILE A 12 3.61 6.62 -7.64
N ALA A 13 4.59 6.44 -6.75
CA ALA A 13 5.95 6.10 -7.15
C ALA A 13 6.00 4.78 -7.93
N SER A 14 5.27 3.76 -7.48
CA SER A 14 5.16 2.48 -8.17
C SER A 14 4.55 2.62 -9.55
N LEU A 15 3.42 3.31 -9.68
CA LEU A 15 2.74 3.56 -10.95
C LEU A 15 3.62 4.31 -11.95
N TYR A 16 4.44 5.25 -11.45
CA TYR A 16 5.35 6.02 -12.31
C TYR A 16 6.37 5.12 -13.00
N TYR A 17 6.97 4.17 -12.29
CA TYR A 17 7.94 3.25 -12.86
C TYR A 17 7.28 2.09 -13.60
N MET A 18 6.24 1.48 -13.05
CA MET A 18 5.57 0.33 -13.67
C MET A 18 4.97 0.64 -15.05
N PHE A 19 4.43 1.83 -15.23
CA PHE A 19 3.87 2.27 -16.51
C PHE A 19 4.78 3.27 -17.25
N HIS A 20 6.11 3.10 -17.16
CA HIS A 20 7.06 4.05 -17.75
C HIS A 20 6.92 4.17 -19.28
N GLU A 21 6.61 3.06 -19.98
CA GLU A 21 6.38 3.03 -21.42
C GLU A 21 4.97 3.52 -21.84
N PHE A 22 4.00 3.48 -20.92
CA PHE A 22 2.58 3.76 -21.22
C PHE A 22 2.13 5.06 -20.55
N GLU A 23 2.56 6.20 -21.10
CA GLU A 23 2.33 7.53 -20.51
C GLU A 23 0.86 7.84 -20.23
N THR A 24 -0.04 7.51 -21.16
CA THR A 24 -1.47 7.76 -21.01
C THR A 24 -2.09 6.95 -19.87
N ILE A 25 -1.78 5.65 -19.81
CA ILE A 25 -2.26 4.75 -18.76
C ILE A 25 -1.70 5.20 -17.40
N ARG A 26 -0.42 5.53 -17.33
CA ARG A 26 0.25 6.07 -16.15
C ARG A 26 -0.47 7.30 -15.61
N LYS A 27 -0.76 8.29 -16.47
CA LYS A 27 -1.48 9.51 -16.08
C LYS A 27 -2.87 9.21 -15.54
N ILE A 28 -3.63 8.34 -16.21
CA ILE A 28 -4.99 7.96 -15.78
C ILE A 28 -4.95 7.36 -14.36
N TYR A 29 -4.05 6.40 -14.11
CA TYR A 29 -3.92 5.79 -12.79
C TYR A 29 -3.48 6.79 -11.72
N ILE A 30 -2.44 7.60 -11.99
CA ILE A 30 -1.91 8.58 -11.04
C ILE A 30 -2.97 9.63 -10.68
N TYR A 31 -3.65 10.21 -11.68
CA TYR A 31 -4.69 11.22 -11.40
C TYR A 31 -5.90 10.61 -10.70
N GLY A 32 -6.36 9.43 -11.12
CA GLY A 32 -7.44 8.72 -10.45
C GLY A 32 -7.11 8.44 -8.98
N PHE A 33 -5.89 7.96 -8.71
CA PHE A 33 -5.44 7.66 -7.36
C PHE A 33 -5.28 8.91 -6.50
N LEU A 34 -4.77 10.00 -7.07
CA LEU A 34 -4.66 11.30 -6.40
C LEU A 34 -6.04 11.88 -6.04
N ILE A 35 -7.00 11.86 -6.97
CA ILE A 35 -8.35 12.39 -6.73
C ILE A 35 -9.03 11.62 -5.58
N ILE A 36 -9.05 10.29 -5.65
CA ILE A 36 -9.68 9.46 -4.62
C ILE A 36 -8.91 9.58 -3.30
N GLY A 37 -7.59 9.61 -3.35
CA GLY A 37 -6.73 9.74 -2.17
C GLY A 37 -6.93 11.07 -1.45
N LEU A 38 -6.95 12.19 -2.18
CA LEU A 38 -7.22 13.52 -1.63
C LEU A 38 -8.63 13.62 -1.05
N LEU A 39 -9.63 13.07 -1.74
CA LEU A 39 -11.00 13.00 -1.23
C LEU A 39 -11.05 12.22 0.09
N THR A 40 -10.39 11.07 0.15
CA THR A 40 -10.35 10.23 1.36
C THR A 40 -9.65 10.95 2.52
N ILE A 41 -8.53 11.63 2.27
CA ILE A 41 -7.83 12.43 3.28
C ILE A 41 -8.73 13.56 3.78
N THR A 42 -9.33 14.31 2.86
CA THR A 42 -10.20 15.45 3.20
C THR A 42 -11.37 15.00 4.06
N LEU A 43 -12.06 13.93 3.67
CA LEU A 43 -13.17 13.39 4.45
C LEU A 43 -12.72 12.87 5.82
N SER A 44 -11.55 12.25 5.90
CA SER A 44 -10.99 11.76 7.18
C SER A 44 -10.64 12.90 8.16
N LEU A 45 -10.37 14.11 7.69
CA LEU A 45 -10.19 15.28 8.54
C LEU A 45 -11.48 15.75 9.22
N PHE A 46 -12.62 15.51 8.58
CA PHE A 46 -13.94 15.86 9.10
C PHE A 46 -14.55 14.75 9.97
N ASP A 47 -13.89 13.61 10.14
CA ASP A 47 -14.41 12.41 10.84
C ASP A 47 -14.74 12.68 12.31
N TYR A 48 -14.13 13.69 12.94
CA TYR A 48 -14.46 14.11 14.30
C TYR A 48 -15.92 14.60 14.46
N PHE A 49 -16.60 14.98 13.37
CA PHE A 49 -17.96 15.54 13.36
C PHE A 49 -19.03 14.61 12.78
N ILE A 50 -18.70 13.36 12.39
CA ILE A 50 -19.56 12.67 11.43
C ILE A 50 -20.05 11.30 11.91
N SER A 51 -21.31 11.00 11.54
CA SER A 51 -22.12 9.84 11.85
C SER A 51 -21.52 8.49 11.37
N ALA A 52 -21.99 7.37 11.99
CA ALA A 52 -21.63 6.01 11.62
C ALA A 52 -21.75 5.67 10.11
N LYS A 53 -22.64 6.37 9.38
CA LYS A 53 -22.79 6.19 7.92
C LYS A 53 -21.58 6.70 7.11
N LEU A 54 -20.93 7.77 7.57
CA LEU A 54 -19.74 8.28 6.88
C LEU A 54 -18.51 7.42 7.18
N ASN A 55 -18.42 6.83 8.37
CA ASN A 55 -17.36 5.86 8.68
C ASN A 55 -17.40 4.67 7.73
N MET A 56 -18.59 4.17 7.38
CA MET A 56 -18.73 3.11 6.37
C MET A 56 -18.29 3.59 4.98
N PHE A 57 -18.65 4.82 4.59
CA PHE A 57 -18.22 5.39 3.31
C PHE A 57 -16.70 5.56 3.23
N LEU A 58 -16.07 6.04 4.30
CA LEU A 58 -14.61 6.14 4.39
C LEU A 58 -13.94 4.76 4.27
N MET A 59 -14.47 3.73 4.94
CA MET A 59 -13.96 2.36 4.81
C MET A 59 -14.04 1.87 3.35
N LEU A 60 -15.13 2.20 2.64
CA LEU A 60 -15.27 1.86 1.21
C LEU A 60 -14.26 2.60 0.33
N LEU A 61 -13.95 3.87 0.66
CA LEU A 61 -12.90 4.62 -0.06
C LEU A 61 -11.50 4.01 0.17
N TYR A 62 -11.18 3.60 1.41
CA TYR A 62 -9.92 2.91 1.72
C TYR A 62 -9.82 1.58 0.96
N ALA A 63 -10.88 0.79 0.98
CA ALA A 63 -10.94 -0.46 0.23
C ALA A 63 -10.81 -0.23 -1.28
N GLY A 64 -11.45 0.83 -1.81
CA GLY A 64 -11.36 1.24 -3.21
C GLY A 64 -9.93 1.61 -3.62
N LEU A 65 -9.22 2.39 -2.80
CA LEU A 65 -7.81 2.73 -3.03
C LEU A 65 -6.92 1.48 -3.04
N PHE A 66 -7.13 0.57 -2.09
CA PHE A 66 -6.39 -0.69 -2.04
C PHE A 66 -6.65 -1.55 -3.28
N LEU A 67 -7.92 -1.73 -3.67
CA LEU A 67 -8.29 -2.47 -4.87
C LEU A 67 -7.75 -1.83 -6.14
N MET A 68 -7.79 -0.51 -6.26
CA MET A 68 -7.24 0.20 -7.41
C MET A 68 -5.72 0.01 -7.51
N SER A 69 -5.01 0.08 -6.38
CA SER A 69 -3.57 -0.22 -6.32
C SER A 69 -3.28 -1.66 -6.76
N PHE A 70 -4.04 -2.63 -6.26
CA PHE A 70 -3.88 -4.04 -6.63
C PHE A 70 -4.18 -4.27 -8.12
N MET A 71 -5.30 -3.74 -8.62
CA MET A 71 -5.68 -3.87 -10.03
C MET A 71 -4.67 -3.23 -10.98
N SER A 72 -4.05 -2.12 -10.59
CA SER A 72 -2.97 -1.53 -11.40
C SER A 72 -1.75 -2.46 -11.50
N CYS A 73 -1.39 -3.17 -10.43
CA CYS A 73 -0.32 -4.16 -10.47
C CYS A 73 -0.66 -5.36 -11.36
N VAL A 74 -1.90 -5.83 -11.31
CA VAL A 74 -2.37 -6.90 -12.21
C VAL A 74 -2.33 -6.44 -13.67
N HIS A 75 -2.85 -5.25 -13.96
CA HIS A 75 -2.81 -4.69 -15.32
C HIS A 75 -1.37 -4.52 -15.83
N TRP A 76 -0.49 -3.98 -15.00
CA TRP A 76 0.94 -3.89 -15.35
C TRP A 76 1.53 -5.26 -15.66
N SER A 77 1.27 -6.29 -14.87
CA SER A 77 1.81 -7.63 -15.10
C SER A 77 1.36 -8.27 -16.42
N MET A 78 0.23 -7.81 -16.99
CA MET A 78 -0.28 -8.28 -18.28
C MET A 78 0.39 -7.60 -19.48
N ILE A 79 0.90 -6.38 -19.32
CA ILE A 79 1.44 -5.58 -20.42
C ILE A 79 2.97 -5.40 -20.35
N ALA A 80 3.57 -5.62 -19.17
CA ALA A 80 5.01 -5.47 -18.97
C ALA A 80 5.82 -6.62 -19.59
N ASN A 81 7.10 -6.39 -19.80
CA ASN A 81 8.02 -7.42 -20.25
C ASN A 81 8.14 -8.54 -19.20
N ILE A 82 8.17 -9.79 -19.65
CA ILE A 82 8.23 -10.96 -18.76
C ILE A 82 9.44 -10.92 -17.81
N ASN A 83 10.57 -10.39 -18.26
CA ASN A 83 11.77 -10.23 -17.43
C ASN A 83 11.53 -9.23 -16.27
N GLU A 84 10.84 -8.13 -16.54
CA GLU A 84 10.46 -7.15 -15.51
C GLU A 84 9.51 -7.78 -14.51
N VAL A 85 8.48 -8.48 -15.00
CA VAL A 85 7.52 -9.17 -14.15
C VAL A 85 8.21 -10.17 -13.23
N GLN A 86 9.13 -11.00 -13.73
CA GLN A 86 9.85 -11.98 -12.93
C GLN A 86 10.70 -11.36 -11.81
N ILE A 87 11.33 -10.21 -12.08
CA ILE A 87 12.19 -9.55 -11.10
C ILE A 87 11.39 -8.77 -10.08
N ILE A 88 10.34 -8.07 -10.52
CA ILE A 88 9.62 -7.08 -9.70
C ILE A 88 8.47 -7.71 -8.91
N SER A 89 7.78 -8.70 -9.47
CA SER A 89 6.57 -9.29 -8.86
C SER A 89 6.81 -9.83 -7.45
N LYS A 90 7.97 -10.40 -7.17
CA LYS A 90 8.31 -10.90 -5.83
C LYS A 90 8.24 -9.83 -4.75
N TYR A 91 8.69 -8.60 -5.05
CA TYR A 91 8.63 -7.49 -4.10
C TYR A 91 7.21 -6.96 -3.94
N VAL A 92 6.48 -6.84 -5.05
CA VAL A 92 5.06 -6.44 -5.05
C VAL A 92 4.24 -7.41 -4.22
N LEU A 93 4.37 -8.72 -4.48
CA LEU A 93 3.65 -9.76 -3.73
C LEU A 93 4.04 -9.77 -2.25
N SER A 94 5.33 -9.61 -1.92
CA SER A 94 5.78 -9.54 -0.53
C SER A 94 5.20 -8.32 0.20
N GLY A 95 5.09 -7.17 -0.48
CA GLY A 95 4.44 -5.97 0.06
C GLY A 95 2.96 -6.22 0.36
N TYR A 96 2.20 -6.76 -0.58
CA TYR A 96 0.78 -7.08 -0.35
C TYR A 96 0.60 -8.17 0.70
N LEU A 97 1.47 -9.18 0.74
CA LEU A 97 1.41 -10.23 1.75
C LEU A 97 1.66 -9.65 3.16
N SER A 98 2.62 -8.74 3.31
CA SER A 98 2.85 -8.09 4.61
C SER A 98 1.64 -7.28 5.07
N LEU A 99 1.00 -6.52 4.18
CA LEU A 99 -0.23 -5.79 4.49
C LEU A 99 -1.37 -6.74 4.88
N PHE A 100 -1.52 -7.85 4.16
CA PHE A 100 -2.56 -8.85 4.43
C PHE A 100 -2.36 -9.49 5.81
N VAL A 101 -1.14 -9.86 6.15
CA VAL A 101 -0.79 -10.40 7.48
C VAL A 101 -1.09 -9.39 8.58
N GLY A 102 -0.69 -8.12 8.39
CA GLY A 102 -0.99 -7.03 9.32
C GLY A 102 -2.50 -6.83 9.51
N PHE A 103 -3.26 -6.88 8.42
CA PHE A 103 -4.71 -6.79 8.46
C PHE A 103 -5.35 -7.92 9.27
N ILE A 104 -4.87 -9.16 9.13
CA ILE A 104 -5.33 -10.30 9.92
C ILE A 104 -5.10 -10.04 11.41
N PHE A 105 -3.90 -9.60 11.81
CA PHE A 105 -3.61 -9.27 13.21
C PHE A 105 -4.54 -8.19 13.73
N PHE A 106 -4.71 -7.12 12.98
CA PHE A 106 -5.56 -5.99 13.37
C PHE A 106 -7.03 -6.38 13.50
N PHE A 107 -7.57 -7.14 12.53
CA PHE A 107 -8.97 -7.55 12.52
C PHE A 107 -9.28 -8.59 13.60
N ALA A 108 -8.40 -9.58 13.78
CA ALA A 108 -8.53 -10.61 14.79
C ALA A 108 -8.24 -10.13 16.22
N LYS A 109 -7.71 -8.89 16.36
CA LYS A 109 -7.21 -8.36 17.64
C LYS A 109 -6.24 -9.33 18.32
N PHE A 110 -5.41 -9.99 17.51
CA PHE A 110 -4.43 -10.95 18.00
C PHE A 110 -3.06 -10.23 18.14
N PRO A 111 -2.30 -10.49 19.23
CA PRO A 111 -2.48 -11.55 20.23
C PRO A 111 -3.28 -11.16 21.49
N GLU A 112 -3.70 -9.88 21.65
CA GLU A 112 -4.35 -9.42 22.88
C GLU A 112 -5.68 -10.15 23.21
N CYS A 113 -6.39 -10.66 22.19
CA CYS A 113 -7.59 -11.46 22.41
C CYS A 113 -7.32 -12.82 23.05
N SER A 114 -6.07 -13.34 22.92
CA SER A 114 -5.70 -14.68 23.37
C SER A 114 -4.80 -14.68 24.61
N PHE A 115 -4.04 -13.61 24.82
CA PHE A 115 -3.05 -13.50 25.88
C PHE A 115 -3.28 -12.24 26.71
N GLN A 116 -3.84 -12.40 27.92
CA GLN A 116 -3.98 -11.33 28.89
C GLN A 116 -2.65 -11.11 29.64
N SER A 117 -1.72 -10.44 29.02
CA SER A 117 -0.39 -10.16 29.58
C SER A 117 -0.02 -8.71 29.36
N LYS A 118 0.49 -8.03 30.41
CA LYS A 118 0.96 -6.64 30.32
C LYS A 118 2.03 -6.45 29.23
N THR A 119 2.88 -7.45 28.99
CA THR A 119 3.90 -7.40 27.93
C THR A 119 3.27 -7.41 26.54
N VAL A 120 2.22 -8.21 26.33
CA VAL A 120 1.47 -8.24 25.08
C VAL A 120 0.76 -6.90 24.87
N ASP A 121 0.13 -6.36 25.92
CA ASP A 121 -0.59 -5.09 25.84
C ASP A 121 0.32 -3.89 25.54
N TYR A 122 1.60 -3.94 25.92
CA TYR A 122 2.53 -2.83 25.67
C TYR A 122 3.29 -2.94 24.34
N PHE A 123 3.73 -4.15 23.96
CA PHE A 123 4.69 -4.30 22.84
C PHE A 123 4.12 -5.03 21.63
N PHE A 124 3.13 -5.91 21.83
CA PHE A 124 2.63 -6.81 20.78
C PHE A 124 1.13 -6.67 20.54
N GLN A 125 0.56 -5.47 20.74
CA GLN A 125 -0.83 -5.22 20.36
C GLN A 125 -1.02 -5.42 18.85
N SER A 126 -2.19 -5.87 18.45
CA SER A 126 -2.60 -6.02 17.05
C SER A 126 -2.38 -4.73 16.25
N HIS A 127 -2.60 -3.58 16.86
CA HIS A 127 -2.33 -2.27 16.26
C HIS A 127 -0.84 -2.02 16.01
N THR A 128 0.03 -2.42 16.93
CA THR A 128 1.49 -2.33 16.76
C THR A 128 1.98 -3.26 15.64
N LEU A 129 1.45 -4.50 15.61
CA LEU A 129 1.75 -5.46 14.55
C LEU A 129 1.27 -4.98 13.17
N TRP A 130 0.12 -4.30 13.11
CA TRP A 130 -0.34 -3.64 11.90
C TRP A 130 0.66 -2.58 11.41
N HIS A 131 1.13 -1.68 12.28
CA HIS A 131 2.14 -0.69 11.91
C HIS A 131 3.48 -1.32 11.49
N LEU A 132 3.91 -2.39 12.14
CA LEU A 132 5.10 -3.13 11.75
C LEU A 132 4.94 -3.71 10.34
N SER A 133 3.79 -4.28 10.05
CA SER A 133 3.47 -4.85 8.73
C SER A 133 3.40 -3.79 7.64
N THR A 134 2.85 -2.59 7.92
CA THR A 134 2.86 -1.48 6.97
C THR A 134 4.29 -0.97 6.73
N THR A 135 5.12 -0.88 7.76
CA THR A 135 6.54 -0.51 7.62
C THR A 135 7.29 -1.53 6.76
N LEU A 136 7.04 -2.83 6.97
CA LEU A 136 7.63 -3.88 6.15
C LEU A 136 7.19 -3.79 4.69
N CYS A 137 5.94 -3.43 4.44
CA CYS A 137 5.43 -3.15 3.11
C CYS A 137 6.22 -2.02 2.42
N ILE A 138 6.50 -0.91 3.13
CA ILE A 138 7.33 0.19 2.59
C ILE A 138 8.71 -0.33 2.17
N VAL A 139 9.34 -1.17 2.99
CA VAL A 139 10.65 -1.75 2.66
C VAL A 139 10.58 -2.55 1.36
N PHE A 140 9.55 -3.39 1.18
CA PHE A 140 9.38 -4.13 -0.07
C PHE A 140 9.12 -3.22 -1.27
N TYR A 141 8.33 -2.16 -1.11
CA TYR A 141 8.13 -1.17 -2.17
C TYR A 141 9.42 -0.41 -2.51
N TYR A 142 10.22 -0.04 -1.51
CA TYR A 142 11.53 0.55 -1.73
C TYR A 142 12.46 -0.38 -2.52
N LEU A 143 12.52 -1.65 -2.16
CA LEU A 143 13.31 -2.65 -2.88
C LEU A 143 12.79 -2.85 -4.31
N MET A 144 11.48 -2.83 -4.51
CA MET A 144 10.84 -2.86 -5.82
C MET A 144 11.30 -1.67 -6.67
N LEU A 145 11.17 -0.44 -6.17
CA LEU A 145 11.56 0.78 -6.88
C LEU A 145 13.06 0.80 -7.20
N SER A 146 13.90 0.37 -6.25
CA SER A 146 15.35 0.30 -6.45
C SER A 146 15.73 -0.68 -7.56
N ASN A 147 15.11 -1.86 -7.59
CA ASN A 147 15.35 -2.84 -8.65
C ASN A 147 14.78 -2.38 -10.00
N TYR A 148 13.61 -1.73 -9.99
CA TYR A 148 13.03 -1.18 -11.21
C TYR A 148 13.93 -0.08 -11.82
N TYR A 149 14.41 0.82 -10.97
CA TYR A 149 15.37 1.85 -11.39
C TYR A 149 16.65 1.23 -11.99
N ALA A 150 17.18 0.18 -11.33
CA ALA A 150 18.36 -0.52 -11.82
C ALA A 150 18.12 -1.18 -13.19
N LEU A 151 16.93 -1.73 -13.43
CA LEU A 151 16.53 -2.30 -14.72
C LEU A 151 16.48 -1.24 -15.83
N LEU A 152 15.91 -0.07 -15.53
CA LEU A 152 15.75 0.99 -16.54
C LEU A 152 17.04 1.73 -16.86
N TYR A 153 17.87 2.00 -15.85
CA TYR A 153 19.03 2.89 -15.99
C TYR A 153 20.38 2.19 -15.84
N GLY A 154 20.40 0.89 -15.59
CA GLY A 154 21.63 0.09 -15.45
C GLY A 154 22.48 0.44 -14.23
N LYS A 155 21.94 1.17 -13.24
CA LYS A 155 22.62 1.60 -12.02
C LYS A 155 21.73 1.38 -10.80
N PRO A 156 22.24 0.83 -9.69
CA PRO A 156 21.47 0.76 -8.45
C PRO A 156 21.20 2.17 -7.90
N LEU A 157 20.03 2.37 -7.29
CA LEU A 157 19.63 3.63 -6.64
C LEU A 157 20.54 3.98 -5.46
N VAL A 158 21.09 2.97 -4.78
CA VAL A 158 22.02 3.10 -3.66
C VAL A 158 23.18 2.15 -3.87
N LYS A 159 24.40 2.68 -3.70
CA LYS A 159 25.63 1.87 -3.66
C LYS A 159 25.82 1.28 -2.27
#